data_af518f15e523781c5997e57742288117
#
_entry.id   af518f15e523781c5997e57742288117
#
_cell.length_a   1.000
_cell.length_b   1.000
_cell.length_c   1.000
_cell.angle_alpha   90.00
_cell.angle_beta   90.00
_cell.angle_gamma   90.00
#
_symmetry.space_group_name_H-M   'P 1'
#
loop_
_entity.id
_entity.type
_entity.pdbx_description
1 polymer ?
#
loop_
_entity_poly.entity_id
_entity_poly.type
_entity_poly.pdbx_seq_one_letter_code
_entity_poly.pdbx_strand_id
1 'polypeptide(L)'
;MRSPARRELIAGPAGKIECVVDVPASAPRGVALVAHPHPLHGGTLDNKVAQTLARAFAELGYTAWRPNFRGVGASEGTHDEGRGEVDDLAAVIEYAGGENPVLAGFSFGAAVQTRLAQRVKPERMVLVGLAVTHLDVPPVPADTILIHGEEDTTVPLADVLAWARPQDLPVVVVPGADHFFHRRLQVLRAIIRNNWR
;
A
#
# COMPACT_ATOMS: atom_id res chain seq x y z
N MET A 1 -18.14 17.37 -3.67
CA MET A 1 -17.45 17.33 -4.98
C MET A 1 -16.05 16.77 -4.72
N ARG A 2 -15.57 15.75 -5.43
CA ARG A 2 -14.20 15.22 -5.22
C ARG A 2 -13.20 16.18 -5.85
N SER A 3 -12.16 16.56 -5.10
CA SER A 3 -11.02 17.22 -5.72
C SER A 3 -10.35 16.26 -6.72
N PRO A 4 -9.97 16.73 -7.92
CA PRO A 4 -9.26 15.87 -8.87
C PRO A 4 -7.91 15.44 -8.27
N ALA A 5 -7.55 14.18 -8.52
CA ALA A 5 -6.22 13.70 -8.18
C ALA A 5 -5.18 14.49 -8.99
N ARG A 6 -4.10 14.92 -8.34
CA ARG A 6 -3.01 15.65 -9.00
C ARG A 6 -1.80 14.73 -9.22
N ARG A 7 -1.08 14.96 -10.31
CA ARG A 7 0.21 14.30 -10.57
C ARG A 7 1.36 15.18 -10.11
N GLU A 8 2.37 14.56 -9.53
CA GLU A 8 3.59 15.22 -9.08
C GLU A 8 4.82 14.39 -9.49
N LEU A 9 5.93 15.08 -9.72
CA LEU A 9 7.26 14.50 -9.84
C LEU A 9 8.10 15.06 -8.71
N ILE A 10 8.53 14.21 -7.81
CA ILE A 10 9.35 14.59 -6.66
C ILE A 10 10.76 14.04 -6.80
N ALA A 11 11.73 14.62 -6.12
CA ALA A 11 13.08 14.08 -6.04
C ALA A 11 13.11 12.84 -5.14
N GLY A 12 13.82 11.80 -5.56
CA GLY A 12 14.04 10.57 -4.80
C GLY A 12 15.50 10.10 -4.93
N PRO A 13 15.87 9.02 -4.21
CA PRO A 13 17.23 8.52 -4.16
C PRO A 13 17.79 8.02 -5.50
N ALA A 14 16.91 7.47 -6.36
CA ALA A 14 17.27 6.95 -7.67
C ALA A 14 16.91 7.89 -8.83
N GLY A 15 16.54 9.13 -8.53
CA GLY A 15 16.06 10.12 -9.49
C GLY A 15 14.64 10.56 -9.17
N LYS A 16 13.86 10.94 -10.19
CA LYS A 16 12.47 11.41 -9.99
C LYS A 16 11.55 10.26 -9.64
N ILE A 17 10.57 10.54 -8.78
CA ILE A 17 9.47 9.64 -8.43
C ILE A 17 8.16 10.26 -8.91
N GLU A 18 7.45 9.56 -9.79
CA GLU A 18 6.10 9.93 -10.20
C GLU A 18 5.09 9.56 -9.13
N CYS A 19 4.26 10.50 -8.72
CA CYS A 19 3.20 10.30 -7.74
C CYS A 19 1.85 10.77 -8.27
N VAL A 20 0.79 10.11 -7.82
CA VAL A 20 -0.58 10.63 -7.88
C VAL A 20 -1.06 10.87 -6.46
N VAL A 21 -1.64 12.04 -6.22
CA VAL A 21 -2.10 12.48 -4.89
C VAL A 21 -3.61 12.63 -4.91
N ASP A 22 -4.29 11.81 -4.13
CA ASP A 22 -5.73 11.89 -3.88
C ASP A 22 -5.96 12.74 -2.61
N VAL A 23 -6.63 13.89 -2.78
CA VAL A 23 -6.83 14.88 -1.71
C VAL A 23 -8.20 14.67 -1.07
N PRO A 24 -8.35 14.72 0.27
CA PRO A 24 -9.65 14.65 0.94
C PRO A 24 -10.49 15.90 0.66
N ALA A 25 -11.80 15.79 0.88
CA ALA A 25 -12.73 16.92 0.67
C ALA A 25 -12.63 18.01 1.76
N SER A 26 -12.04 17.69 2.90
CA SER A 26 -11.81 18.59 4.05
C SER A 26 -10.31 18.76 4.31
N ALA A 27 -9.96 19.58 5.31
CA ALA A 27 -8.56 19.70 5.75
C ALA A 27 -8.00 18.31 6.09
N PRO A 28 -6.80 17.95 5.57
CA PRO A 28 -6.21 16.64 5.80
C PRO A 28 -5.90 16.40 7.28
N ARG A 29 -6.19 15.19 7.76
CA ARG A 29 -5.80 14.73 9.11
C ARG A 29 -4.41 14.07 9.16
N GLY A 30 -3.85 13.75 8.00
CA GLY A 30 -2.56 13.10 7.88
C GLY A 30 -2.27 12.65 6.45
N VAL A 31 -1.21 11.88 6.31
CA VAL A 31 -0.72 11.31 5.05
C VAL A 31 -0.95 9.81 5.03
N ALA A 32 -1.44 9.28 3.90
CA ALA A 32 -1.47 7.86 3.61
C ALA A 32 -0.57 7.57 2.41
N LEU A 33 0.37 6.66 2.55
CA LEU A 33 1.23 6.19 1.48
C LEU A 33 0.75 4.85 0.97
N VAL A 34 0.42 4.77 -0.32
CA VAL A 34 -0.17 3.58 -0.95
C VAL A 34 0.76 3.01 -2.01
N ALA A 35 1.31 1.82 -1.76
CA ALA A 35 2.24 1.15 -2.65
C ALA A 35 1.55 0.11 -3.56
N HIS A 36 1.88 0.16 -4.85
CA HIS A 36 1.30 -0.69 -5.90
C HIS A 36 1.96 -2.09 -5.95
N PRO A 37 1.38 -3.09 -6.68
CA PRO A 37 1.95 -4.43 -6.77
C PRO A 37 3.24 -4.46 -7.61
N HIS A 38 3.75 -5.67 -7.88
CA HIS A 38 5.08 -5.91 -8.44
C HIS A 38 5.32 -5.15 -9.75
N PRO A 39 6.36 -4.28 -9.81
CA PRO A 39 6.62 -3.42 -10.97
C PRO A 39 6.91 -4.20 -12.24
N LEU A 40 7.66 -5.30 -12.16
CA LEU A 40 8.01 -6.12 -13.32
C LEU A 40 6.84 -7.00 -13.82
N HIS A 41 5.72 -7.05 -13.08
CA HIS A 41 4.51 -7.76 -13.48
C HIS A 41 3.36 -6.80 -13.83
N GLY A 42 3.70 -5.61 -14.32
CA GLY A 42 2.73 -4.61 -14.77
C GLY A 42 2.10 -3.79 -13.63
N GLY A 43 2.66 -3.85 -12.43
CA GLY A 43 2.23 -3.00 -11.31
C GLY A 43 2.53 -1.53 -11.58
N THR A 44 1.54 -0.67 -11.33
CA THR A 44 1.64 0.79 -11.42
C THR A 44 0.77 1.45 -10.37
N LEU A 45 0.97 2.75 -10.15
CA LEU A 45 0.12 3.58 -9.28
C LEU A 45 -1.37 3.60 -9.72
N ASP A 46 -1.67 3.21 -10.96
CA ASP A 46 -3.03 3.11 -11.49
C ASP A 46 -3.67 1.72 -11.28
N ASN A 47 -3.00 0.79 -10.58
CA ASN A 47 -3.58 -0.49 -10.18
C ASN A 47 -4.90 -0.29 -9.42
N LYS A 48 -5.92 -1.09 -9.71
CA LYS A 48 -7.28 -0.90 -9.17
C LYS A 48 -7.36 -1.10 -7.66
N VAL A 49 -6.57 -2.01 -7.09
CA VAL A 49 -6.49 -2.20 -5.63
C VAL A 49 -5.83 -0.98 -5.00
N ALA A 50 -4.68 -0.51 -5.52
CA ALA A 50 -4.01 0.68 -5.03
C ALA A 50 -4.89 1.93 -5.12
N GLN A 51 -5.62 2.13 -6.23
CA GLN A 51 -6.61 3.20 -6.34
C GLN A 51 -7.73 3.08 -5.30
N THR A 52 -8.18 1.86 -5.01
CA THR A 52 -9.25 1.62 -4.02
C THR A 52 -8.78 1.97 -2.62
N LEU A 53 -7.54 1.58 -2.26
CA LEU A 53 -6.89 1.97 -1.00
C LEU A 53 -6.81 3.50 -0.86
N ALA A 54 -6.24 4.18 -1.86
CA ALA A 54 -6.09 5.63 -1.84
C ALA A 54 -7.43 6.37 -1.71
N ARG A 55 -8.46 5.91 -2.43
CA ARG A 55 -9.81 6.48 -2.31
C ARG A 55 -10.41 6.28 -0.93
N ALA A 56 -10.22 5.09 -0.32
CA ALA A 56 -10.70 4.83 1.04
C ALA A 56 -10.04 5.79 2.03
N PHE A 57 -8.73 6.02 1.92
CA PHE A 57 -8.03 6.94 2.81
C PHE A 57 -8.39 8.41 2.56
N ALA A 58 -8.58 8.84 1.32
CA ALA A 58 -9.08 10.18 1.02
C ALA A 58 -10.48 10.44 1.63
N GLU A 59 -11.34 9.43 1.64
CA GLU A 59 -12.66 9.50 2.31
C GLU A 59 -12.57 9.51 3.84
N LEU A 60 -11.52 8.89 4.40
CA LEU A 60 -11.20 8.92 5.82
C LEU A 60 -10.47 10.20 6.26
N GLY A 61 -10.21 11.12 5.32
CA GLY A 61 -9.62 12.43 5.58
C GLY A 61 -8.10 12.49 5.45
N TYR A 62 -7.45 11.50 4.82
CA TYR A 62 -6.00 11.52 4.57
C TYR A 62 -5.69 12.04 3.17
N THR A 63 -4.56 12.74 3.01
CA THR A 63 -3.95 12.93 1.70
C THR A 63 -3.25 11.64 1.30
N ALA A 64 -3.76 10.96 0.28
CA ALA A 64 -3.25 9.66 -0.13
C ALA A 64 -2.28 9.81 -1.32
N TRP A 65 -1.03 9.41 -1.11
CA TRP A 65 0.04 9.40 -2.09
C TRP A 65 0.22 8.01 -2.69
N ARG A 66 0.18 7.93 -4.02
CA ARG A 66 0.45 6.72 -4.78
C ARG A 66 1.68 6.95 -5.67
N PRO A 67 2.89 6.61 -5.22
CA PRO A 67 4.06 6.65 -6.08
C PRO A 67 4.08 5.49 -7.07
N ASN A 68 4.67 5.69 -8.25
CA ASN A 68 5.22 4.63 -9.05
C ASN A 68 6.58 4.22 -8.48
N PHE A 69 6.80 2.93 -8.28
CA PHE A 69 8.11 2.41 -7.93
C PHE A 69 9.15 2.76 -9.01
N ARG A 70 10.43 2.77 -8.62
CA ARG A 70 11.54 3.02 -9.53
C ARG A 70 11.47 2.16 -10.80
N GLY A 71 11.72 2.77 -11.96
CA GLY A 71 11.62 2.11 -13.26
C GLY A 71 10.20 1.96 -13.81
N VAL A 72 9.16 2.51 -13.13
CA VAL A 72 7.77 2.46 -13.58
C VAL A 72 7.27 3.85 -13.97
N GLY A 73 6.59 3.97 -15.10
CA GLY A 73 6.06 5.24 -15.59
C GLY A 73 7.15 6.29 -15.75
N ALA A 74 6.98 7.46 -15.13
CA ALA A 74 7.98 8.52 -15.13
C ALA A 74 8.93 8.46 -13.91
N SER A 75 8.85 7.41 -13.07
CA SER A 75 9.83 7.18 -12.01
C SER A 75 11.14 6.65 -12.58
N GLU A 76 12.24 7.32 -12.22
CA GLU A 76 13.59 6.95 -12.64
C GLU A 76 14.14 5.79 -11.79
N GLY A 77 15.32 5.27 -12.20
CA GLY A 77 15.98 4.13 -11.55
C GLY A 77 15.54 2.79 -12.10
N THR A 78 15.92 1.72 -11.40
CA THR A 78 15.62 0.33 -11.75
C THR A 78 15.12 -0.43 -10.53
N HIS A 79 14.29 -1.45 -10.75
CA HIS A 79 13.78 -2.33 -9.69
C HIS A 79 14.94 -2.92 -8.87
N ASP A 80 14.81 -2.89 -7.53
CA ASP A 80 15.84 -3.32 -6.57
C ASP A 80 15.28 -4.26 -5.48
N GLU A 81 14.36 -5.14 -5.85
CA GLU A 81 13.82 -6.20 -4.99
C GLU A 81 13.30 -5.71 -3.63
N GLY A 82 12.74 -4.52 -3.61
CA GLY A 82 12.15 -3.89 -2.42
C GLY A 82 13.16 -3.19 -1.51
N ARG A 83 14.46 -3.18 -1.82
CA ARG A 83 15.49 -2.43 -1.04
C ARG A 83 15.42 -0.94 -1.36
N GLY A 84 15.71 -0.59 -2.59
CA GLY A 84 15.65 0.79 -3.04
C GLY A 84 14.24 1.36 -3.09
N GLU A 85 13.23 0.52 -3.32
CA GLU A 85 11.82 0.92 -3.25
C GLU A 85 11.45 1.44 -1.85
N VAL A 86 12.00 0.88 -0.77
CA VAL A 86 11.84 1.42 0.60
C VAL A 86 12.41 2.83 0.71
N ASP A 87 13.58 3.08 0.12
CA ASP A 87 14.21 4.42 0.14
C ASP A 87 13.36 5.45 -0.62
N ASP A 88 12.80 5.05 -1.77
CA ASP A 88 11.90 5.91 -2.54
C ASP A 88 10.62 6.24 -1.76
N LEU A 89 10.00 5.24 -1.12
CA LEU A 89 8.81 5.47 -0.29
C LEU A 89 9.10 6.37 0.91
N ALA A 90 10.27 6.24 1.54
CA ALA A 90 10.69 7.13 2.63
C ALA A 90 10.82 8.59 2.14
N ALA A 91 11.40 8.80 0.95
CA ALA A 91 11.49 10.14 0.35
C ALA A 91 10.11 10.74 0.04
N VAL A 92 9.14 9.92 -0.37
CA VAL A 92 7.75 10.39 -0.56
C VAL A 92 7.12 10.86 0.76
N ILE A 93 7.32 10.11 1.86
CA ILE A 93 6.81 10.51 3.20
C ILE A 93 7.43 11.84 3.64
N GLU A 94 8.75 11.97 3.49
CA GLU A 94 9.47 13.20 3.85
C GLU A 94 8.93 14.40 3.05
N TYR A 95 8.78 14.25 1.74
CA TYR A 95 8.22 15.30 0.88
C TYR A 95 6.78 15.65 1.24
N ALA A 96 5.96 14.65 1.57
CA ALA A 96 4.55 14.83 1.93
C ALA A 96 4.36 15.45 3.32
N GLY A 97 5.38 15.50 4.16
CA GLY A 97 5.32 16.04 5.52
C GLY A 97 4.56 15.13 6.51
N GLY A 98 4.63 13.81 6.32
CA GLY A 98 3.94 12.83 7.17
C GLY A 98 4.78 12.38 8.36
N GLU A 99 4.49 12.83 9.59
CA GLU A 99 5.20 12.39 10.80
C GLU A 99 4.88 10.93 11.17
N ASN A 100 3.60 10.55 11.15
CA ASN A 100 3.12 9.19 11.40
C ASN A 100 2.19 8.79 10.24
N PRO A 101 2.73 8.35 9.10
CA PRO A 101 1.90 8.06 7.93
C PRO A 101 1.10 6.79 8.11
N VAL A 102 -0.06 6.72 7.46
CA VAL A 102 -0.69 5.43 7.18
C VAL A 102 0.12 4.75 6.08
N LEU A 103 0.54 3.51 6.33
CA LEU A 103 1.22 2.69 5.34
C LEU A 103 0.25 1.66 4.77
N ALA A 104 -0.06 1.76 3.48
CA ALA A 104 -0.93 0.83 2.81
C ALA A 104 -0.27 0.27 1.55
N GLY A 105 -0.57 -0.97 1.21
CA GLY A 105 0.01 -1.57 0.02
C GLY A 105 -0.72 -2.81 -0.45
N PHE A 106 -0.46 -3.16 -1.71
CA PHE A 106 -0.97 -4.36 -2.34
C PHE A 106 0.17 -5.26 -2.84
N SER A 107 0.10 -6.55 -2.50
CA SER A 107 1.03 -7.59 -2.97
C SER A 107 2.49 -7.24 -2.65
N PHE A 108 3.36 -7.07 -3.63
CA PHE A 108 4.74 -6.59 -3.47
C PHE A 108 4.80 -5.25 -2.71
N GLY A 109 3.92 -4.30 -3.05
CA GLY A 109 3.84 -3.02 -2.35
C GLY A 109 3.50 -3.18 -0.86
N ALA A 110 2.66 -4.15 -0.50
CA ALA A 110 2.39 -4.48 0.90
C ALA A 110 3.66 -4.99 1.61
N ALA A 111 4.44 -5.85 0.96
CA ALA A 111 5.70 -6.35 1.52
C ALA A 111 6.74 -5.23 1.68
N VAL A 112 6.86 -4.31 0.71
CA VAL A 112 7.75 -3.14 0.82
C VAL A 112 7.33 -2.24 1.99
N GLN A 113 6.04 -2.06 2.22
CA GLN A 113 5.53 -1.29 3.36
C GLN A 113 5.91 -1.90 4.72
N THR A 114 5.97 -3.23 4.85
CA THR A 114 6.41 -3.86 6.10
C THR A 114 7.87 -3.56 6.42
N ARG A 115 8.72 -3.48 5.39
CA ARG A 115 10.13 -3.08 5.54
C ARG A 115 10.24 -1.60 5.89
N LEU A 116 9.45 -0.74 5.26
CA LEU A 116 9.42 0.69 5.58
C LEU A 116 8.98 0.94 7.03
N ALA A 117 8.05 0.14 7.56
CA ALA A 117 7.59 0.22 8.94
C ALA A 117 8.68 -0.09 10.00
N GLN A 118 9.82 -0.69 9.58
CA GLN A 118 10.99 -0.83 10.46
C GLN A 118 11.81 0.48 10.58
N ARG A 119 11.56 1.45 9.72
CA ARG A 119 12.30 2.73 9.65
C ARG A 119 11.46 3.92 10.05
N VAL A 120 10.14 3.85 9.84
CA VAL A 120 9.20 4.91 10.21
C VAL A 120 8.12 4.33 11.11
N LYS A 121 7.62 5.11 12.05
CA LYS A 121 6.50 4.69 12.90
C LYS A 121 5.19 5.02 12.18
N PRO A 122 4.44 4.04 11.66
CA PRO A 122 3.15 4.32 11.06
C PRO A 122 2.08 4.68 12.10
N GLU A 123 1.09 5.47 11.72
CA GLU A 123 -0.16 5.60 12.48
C GLU A 123 -0.86 4.23 12.54
N ARG A 124 -0.97 3.57 11.37
CA ARG A 124 -1.51 2.22 11.21
C ARG A 124 -1.16 1.67 9.83
N MET A 125 -1.26 0.35 9.66
CA MET A 125 -1.00 -0.31 8.37
C MET A 125 -2.25 -0.99 7.81
N VAL A 126 -2.37 -0.99 6.46
CA VAL A 126 -3.34 -1.80 5.70
C VAL A 126 -2.62 -2.57 4.62
N LEU A 127 -2.55 -3.88 4.76
CA LEU A 127 -1.85 -4.78 3.86
C LEU A 127 -2.84 -5.68 3.13
N VAL A 128 -2.83 -5.65 1.80
CA VAL A 128 -3.76 -6.40 0.94
C VAL A 128 -2.97 -7.38 0.08
N GLY A 129 -3.37 -8.66 0.11
CA GLY A 129 -2.72 -9.71 -0.70
C GLY A 129 -1.20 -9.76 -0.48
N LEU A 130 -0.76 -9.68 0.78
CA LEU A 130 0.64 -9.52 1.17
C LEU A 130 1.54 -10.62 0.59
N ALA A 131 2.53 -10.23 -0.22
CA ALA A 131 3.48 -11.16 -0.86
C ALA A 131 4.52 -11.68 0.14
N VAL A 132 4.16 -12.71 0.88
CA VAL A 132 4.99 -13.31 1.95
C VAL A 132 6.03 -14.32 1.46
N THR A 133 5.93 -14.78 0.20
CA THR A 133 6.73 -15.92 -0.29
C THR A 133 8.02 -15.54 -1.00
N HIS A 134 8.12 -14.31 -1.53
CA HIS A 134 9.23 -13.90 -2.40
C HIS A 134 10.13 -12.81 -1.82
N LEU A 135 9.76 -12.29 -0.66
CA LEU A 135 10.49 -11.24 0.03
C LEU A 135 10.61 -11.59 1.50
N ASP A 136 11.68 -11.11 2.12
CA ASP A 136 11.74 -11.05 3.57
C ASP A 136 10.72 -10.03 4.08
N VAL A 137 9.70 -10.50 4.77
CA VAL A 137 8.57 -9.73 5.28
C VAL A 137 8.63 -9.70 6.81
N PRO A 138 9.15 -8.62 7.41
CA PRO A 138 9.28 -8.52 8.85
C PRO A 138 7.91 -8.43 9.54
N PRO A 139 7.85 -8.69 10.86
CA PRO A 139 6.66 -8.50 11.67
C PRO A 139 6.14 -7.06 11.61
N VAL A 140 4.85 -6.89 11.82
CA VAL A 140 4.13 -5.61 11.75
C VAL A 140 3.43 -5.27 13.07
N PRO A 141 3.01 -4.02 13.30
CA PRO A 141 2.21 -3.65 14.46
C PRO A 141 0.92 -4.49 14.58
N ALA A 142 0.55 -4.84 15.81
CA ALA A 142 -0.59 -5.73 16.10
C ALA A 142 -1.97 -5.16 15.65
N ASP A 143 -2.06 -3.86 15.45
CA ASP A 143 -3.28 -3.19 14.95
C ASP A 143 -3.36 -3.09 13.43
N THR A 144 -2.43 -3.73 12.72
CA THR A 144 -2.41 -3.81 11.25
C THR A 144 -3.67 -4.51 10.73
N ILE A 145 -4.31 -3.92 9.71
CA ILE A 145 -5.42 -4.54 8.99
C ILE A 145 -4.82 -5.35 7.83
N LEU A 146 -4.83 -6.67 7.97
CA LEU A 146 -4.38 -7.62 6.95
C LEU A 146 -5.58 -8.20 6.22
N ILE A 147 -5.70 -7.96 4.90
CA ILE A 147 -6.83 -8.39 4.08
C ILE A 147 -6.35 -9.31 2.97
N HIS A 148 -7.03 -10.45 2.80
CA HIS A 148 -6.64 -11.45 1.81
C HIS A 148 -7.85 -12.03 1.08
N GLY A 149 -7.67 -12.40 -0.19
CA GLY A 149 -8.69 -13.10 -0.97
C GLY A 149 -8.68 -14.60 -0.66
N GLU A 150 -9.87 -15.19 -0.47
CA GLU A 150 -9.99 -16.64 -0.23
C GLU A 150 -9.43 -17.47 -1.40
N GLU A 151 -9.67 -17.03 -2.64
CA GLU A 151 -9.28 -17.70 -3.89
C GLU A 151 -8.00 -17.12 -4.52
N ASP A 152 -7.14 -16.49 -3.70
CA ASP A 152 -5.86 -15.97 -4.16
C ASP A 152 -4.91 -17.11 -4.52
N THR A 153 -4.66 -17.28 -5.83
CA THR A 153 -3.74 -18.30 -6.36
C THR A 153 -2.33 -17.74 -6.60
N THR A 154 -2.15 -16.42 -6.53
CA THR A 154 -0.84 -15.77 -6.67
C THR A 154 -0.06 -15.80 -5.36
N VAL A 155 -0.75 -15.49 -4.26
CA VAL A 155 -0.23 -15.63 -2.90
C VAL A 155 -1.23 -16.51 -2.13
N PRO A 156 -0.94 -17.80 -1.93
CA PRO A 156 -1.86 -18.70 -1.23
C PRO A 156 -2.23 -18.20 0.16
N LEU A 157 -3.51 -18.25 0.52
CA LEU A 157 -3.99 -17.85 1.85
C LEU A 157 -3.25 -18.59 2.98
N ALA A 158 -2.91 -19.86 2.74
CA ALA A 158 -2.18 -20.69 3.72
C ALA A 158 -0.83 -20.07 4.11
N ASP A 159 -0.12 -19.46 3.16
CA ASP A 159 1.19 -18.85 3.37
C ASP A 159 1.05 -17.57 4.21
N VAL A 160 0.02 -16.77 3.93
CA VAL A 160 -0.29 -15.55 4.71
C VAL A 160 -0.70 -15.91 6.14
N LEU A 161 -1.51 -16.95 6.32
CA LEU A 161 -1.86 -17.45 7.66
C LEU A 161 -0.64 -17.98 8.41
N ALA A 162 0.29 -18.67 7.72
CA ALA A 162 1.53 -19.14 8.32
C ALA A 162 2.43 -17.99 8.79
N TRP A 163 2.51 -16.91 7.99
CA TRP A 163 3.25 -15.70 8.36
C TRP A 163 2.58 -14.90 9.49
N ALA A 164 1.26 -14.82 9.51
CA ALA A 164 0.50 -14.06 10.51
C ALA A 164 0.42 -14.75 11.88
N ARG A 165 0.39 -16.10 11.91
CA ARG A 165 0.17 -16.90 13.13
C ARG A 165 1.17 -16.63 14.25
N PRO A 166 2.50 -16.55 14.03
CA PRO A 166 3.46 -16.27 15.10
C PRO A 166 3.32 -14.88 15.73
N GLN A 167 2.57 -13.97 15.06
CA GLN A 167 2.34 -12.59 15.49
C GLN A 167 0.96 -12.42 16.14
N ASP A 168 0.15 -13.47 16.24
CA ASP A 168 -1.27 -13.40 16.61
C ASP A 168 -2.05 -12.34 15.80
N LEU A 169 -1.64 -12.11 14.54
CA LEU A 169 -2.21 -11.09 13.67
C LEU A 169 -3.48 -11.60 12.97
N PRO A 170 -4.65 -10.98 13.20
CA PRO A 170 -5.88 -11.36 12.52
C PRO A 170 -5.81 -11.13 11.00
N VAL A 171 -6.39 -12.04 10.23
CA VAL A 171 -6.53 -11.93 8.78
C VAL A 171 -8.00 -11.79 8.40
N VAL A 172 -8.34 -10.71 7.71
CA VAL A 172 -9.68 -10.52 7.12
C VAL A 172 -9.72 -11.23 5.78
N VAL A 173 -10.35 -12.38 5.73
CA VAL A 173 -10.51 -13.16 4.49
C VAL A 173 -11.77 -12.71 3.76
N VAL A 174 -11.66 -12.39 2.47
CA VAL A 174 -12.79 -12.00 1.62
C VAL A 174 -13.22 -13.21 0.79
N PRO A 175 -14.45 -13.77 1.05
CA PRO A 175 -14.94 -14.94 0.33
C PRO A 175 -15.01 -14.72 -1.18
N GLY A 176 -14.53 -15.69 -1.95
CA GLY A 176 -14.55 -15.71 -3.41
C GLY A 176 -13.74 -14.56 -4.05
N ALA A 177 -12.85 -13.92 -3.33
CA ALA A 177 -11.94 -12.91 -3.89
C ALA A 177 -10.65 -13.56 -4.37
N ASP A 178 -10.25 -13.24 -5.60
CA ASP A 178 -8.94 -13.54 -6.15
C ASP A 178 -7.88 -12.52 -5.69
N HIS A 179 -6.62 -12.69 -6.16
CA HIS A 179 -5.52 -11.78 -5.82
C HIS A 179 -5.83 -10.31 -6.10
N PHE A 180 -6.47 -10.00 -7.23
CA PHE A 180 -6.76 -8.63 -7.67
C PHE A 180 -8.11 -8.10 -7.19
N PHE A 181 -8.82 -8.86 -6.37
CA PHE A 181 -10.15 -8.47 -5.85
C PHE A 181 -11.15 -8.13 -6.96
N HIS A 182 -11.11 -8.86 -8.10
CA HIS A 182 -12.07 -8.67 -9.18
C HIS A 182 -13.50 -8.75 -8.66
N ARG A 183 -14.32 -7.74 -8.99
CA ARG A 183 -15.71 -7.59 -8.50
C ARG A 183 -15.86 -7.48 -6.97
N ARG A 184 -14.75 -7.37 -6.19
CA ARG A 184 -14.72 -7.26 -4.72
C ARG A 184 -14.12 -5.96 -4.22
N LEU A 185 -13.75 -5.02 -5.09
CA LEU A 185 -13.12 -3.74 -4.69
C LEU A 185 -14.01 -2.91 -3.75
N GLN A 186 -15.34 -2.98 -3.89
CA GLN A 186 -16.26 -2.30 -2.97
C GLN A 186 -16.25 -2.94 -1.58
N VAL A 187 -16.14 -4.27 -1.50
CA VAL A 187 -15.98 -5.00 -0.24
C VAL A 187 -14.68 -4.61 0.44
N LEU A 188 -13.56 -4.61 -0.31
CA LEU A 188 -12.26 -4.16 0.18
C LEU A 188 -12.34 -2.74 0.78
N ARG A 189 -12.95 -1.80 0.06
CA ARG A 189 -13.13 -0.43 0.53
C ARG A 189 -13.99 -0.34 1.80
N ALA A 190 -15.07 -1.12 1.87
CA ALA A 190 -15.93 -1.17 3.05
C ALA A 190 -15.19 -1.72 4.29
N ILE A 191 -14.38 -2.77 4.12
CA ILE A 191 -13.55 -3.33 5.21
C ILE A 191 -12.63 -2.26 5.78
N ILE A 192 -11.91 -1.52 4.94
CA ILE A 192 -11.00 -0.46 5.39
C ILE A 192 -11.76 0.59 6.19
N ARG A 193 -12.84 1.13 5.63
CA ARG A 193 -13.63 2.19 6.27
C ARG A 193 -14.26 1.78 7.59
N ASN A 194 -14.76 0.57 7.68
CA ASN A 194 -15.46 0.08 8.87
C ASN A 194 -14.51 -0.31 10.00
N ASN A 195 -13.27 -0.67 9.69
CA ASN A 195 -12.26 -1.04 10.67
C ASN A 195 -11.28 0.11 11.00
N TRP A 196 -11.41 1.26 10.35
CA TRP A 196 -10.59 2.44 10.63
C TRP A 196 -11.21 3.25 11.77
N ARG A 197 -10.52 3.32 12.90
CA ARG A 197 -10.94 4.06 14.10
C ARG A 197 -9.91 5.10 14.48
#